data_6e4cfda58d5a8578f8c73020e47c06b0
#
_entry.id   6e4cfda58d5a8578f8c73020e47c06b0
#
_cell.length_a   1.000
_cell.length_b   1.000
_cell.length_c   1.000
_cell.angle_alpha   90.00
_cell.angle_beta   90.00
_cell.angle_gamma   90.00
#
_symmetry.space_group_name_H-M   'P 1'
#
loop_
_entity.id
_entity.type
_entity.pdbx_description
1 polymer ?
#
loop_
_entity_poly.entity_id
_entity_poly.type
_entity_poly.pdbx_seq_one_letter_code
_entity_poly.pdbx_strand_id
1 'polypeptide(L)'
;MLRRIVAATMIGALVLTSGCAFHNPFAKKAEPVTYEAVVQSELSPEEKVDKLVANMSDADKVGQLLMIGIHGTTLNDDAKFMLNEYRVGGIILFDRNMESKEQVKTLITDINKAGKSAGLTPLFIGIDQEGGAVARMEDKLIKVPPAEELGQGSVDHAANLAKQVG
;
A
#
# COMPACT_ATOMS: atom_id res chain seq x y z
N MET A 1 -30.48 -73.05 -43.09
CA MET A 1 -30.18 -71.86 -43.91
C MET A 1 -30.02 -70.65 -42.95
N LEU A 2 -28.83 -70.23 -42.80
CA LEU A 2 -28.40 -69.26 -41.80
C LEU A 2 -28.41 -67.83 -42.36
N ARG A 3 -29.30 -66.96 -41.88
CA ARG A 3 -29.29 -65.53 -42.29
C ARG A 3 -28.51 -64.75 -41.21
N ARG A 4 -27.35 -64.27 -41.59
CA ARG A 4 -26.54 -63.35 -40.82
C ARG A 4 -27.11 -61.95 -40.88
N ILE A 5 -27.49 -61.42 -39.74
CA ILE A 5 -27.85 -60.02 -39.60
C ILE A 5 -26.53 -59.26 -39.21
N VAL A 6 -26.11 -58.36 -40.10
CA VAL A 6 -25.00 -57.48 -39.89
C VAL A 6 -25.52 -56.21 -39.17
N ALA A 7 -25.21 -56.05 -37.90
CA ALA A 7 -25.49 -54.83 -37.16
C ALA A 7 -24.34 -53.83 -37.43
N ALA A 8 -24.64 -52.72 -38.12
CA ALA A 8 -23.72 -51.63 -38.31
C ALA A 8 -23.71 -50.74 -37.08
N THR A 9 -22.67 -50.83 -36.31
CA THR A 9 -22.40 -49.90 -35.17
C THR A 9 -21.80 -48.62 -35.71
N MET A 10 -22.57 -47.52 -35.69
CA MET A 10 -22.03 -46.17 -35.91
C MET A 10 -21.25 -45.77 -34.67
N ILE A 11 -19.93 -45.70 -34.79
CA ILE A 11 -19.07 -45.08 -33.80
C ILE A 11 -19.02 -43.57 -34.08
N GLY A 12 -19.77 -42.79 -33.29
CA GLY A 12 -19.68 -41.34 -33.30
C GLY A 12 -18.34 -40.92 -32.70
N ALA A 13 -17.44 -40.41 -33.50
CA ALA A 13 -16.19 -39.82 -33.04
C ALA A 13 -16.50 -38.48 -32.38
N LEU A 14 -16.51 -38.45 -31.05
CA LEU A 14 -16.53 -37.22 -30.25
C LEU A 14 -15.14 -36.58 -30.32
N VAL A 15 -15.00 -35.59 -31.19
CA VAL A 15 -13.76 -34.78 -31.24
C VAL A 15 -13.76 -33.85 -30.06
N LEU A 16 -13.13 -34.29 -28.96
CA LEU A 16 -12.75 -33.41 -27.86
C LEU A 16 -11.57 -32.54 -28.35
N THR A 17 -11.87 -31.29 -28.71
CA THR A 17 -10.83 -30.28 -28.91
C THR A 17 -10.27 -29.91 -27.55
N SER A 18 -9.36 -30.73 -27.02
CA SER A 18 -8.47 -30.32 -25.94
C SER A 18 -7.61 -29.19 -26.47
N GLY A 19 -7.95 -27.96 -26.12
CA GLY A 19 -7.05 -26.83 -26.29
C GLY A 19 -5.77 -27.10 -25.50
N CYS A 20 -4.77 -27.67 -26.16
CA CYS A 20 -3.42 -27.73 -25.61
C CYS A 20 -2.92 -26.28 -25.49
N ALA A 21 -3.04 -25.70 -24.31
CA ALA A 21 -2.22 -24.57 -23.96
C ALA A 21 -0.78 -25.02 -24.11
N PHE A 22 -0.10 -24.54 -25.16
CA PHE A 22 1.34 -24.77 -25.34
C PHE A 22 2.04 -24.15 -24.14
N HIS A 23 2.32 -24.97 -23.13
CA HIS A 23 3.18 -24.59 -22.02
C HIS A 23 4.60 -24.52 -22.58
N ASN A 24 5.12 -23.30 -22.77
CA ASN A 24 6.52 -23.11 -23.17
C ASN A 24 7.39 -23.35 -21.92
N PRO A 25 8.11 -24.48 -21.83
CA PRO A 25 8.94 -24.79 -20.65
C PRO A 25 10.14 -23.86 -20.51
N PHE A 26 10.42 -23.03 -21.53
CA PHE A 26 11.50 -22.02 -21.53
C PHE A 26 10.99 -20.60 -21.32
N ALA A 27 9.67 -20.38 -21.16
CA ALA A 27 9.17 -19.09 -20.75
C ALA A 27 9.67 -18.81 -19.34
N LYS A 28 10.73 -18.02 -19.20
CA LYS A 28 11.10 -17.44 -17.91
C LYS A 28 9.87 -16.73 -17.38
N LYS A 29 9.33 -17.21 -16.25
CA LYS A 29 8.29 -16.50 -15.52
C LYS A 29 8.86 -15.12 -15.21
N ALA A 30 8.23 -14.06 -15.71
CA ALA A 30 8.69 -12.72 -15.40
C ALA A 30 8.75 -12.56 -13.87
N GLU A 31 9.90 -12.16 -13.36
CA GLU A 31 10.03 -11.85 -11.93
C GLU A 31 9.03 -10.75 -11.58
N PRO A 32 8.30 -10.89 -10.46
CA PRO A 32 7.37 -9.86 -10.05
C PRO A 32 8.13 -8.55 -9.84
N VAL A 33 7.59 -7.46 -10.38
CA VAL A 33 8.15 -6.12 -10.19
C VAL A 33 7.85 -5.69 -8.76
N THR A 34 8.87 -5.72 -7.90
CA THR A 34 8.77 -5.25 -6.52
C THR A 34 9.27 -3.83 -6.38
N TYR A 35 8.76 -3.12 -5.38
CA TYR A 35 9.23 -1.76 -5.05
C TYR A 35 10.74 -1.73 -4.84
N GLU A 36 11.29 -2.64 -4.04
CA GLU A 36 12.72 -2.72 -3.75
C GLU A 36 13.56 -2.94 -5.01
N ALA A 37 13.13 -3.82 -5.91
CA ALA A 37 13.86 -4.09 -7.15
C ALA A 37 13.89 -2.86 -8.07
N VAL A 38 12.80 -2.11 -8.13
CA VAL A 38 12.73 -0.88 -8.94
C VAL A 38 13.58 0.23 -8.33
N VAL A 39 13.51 0.44 -7.01
CA VAL A 39 14.28 1.49 -6.33
C VAL A 39 15.80 1.25 -6.45
N GLN A 40 16.23 0.00 -6.39
CA GLN A 40 17.66 -0.38 -6.53
C GLN A 40 18.16 -0.41 -7.98
N SER A 41 17.27 -0.25 -8.96
CA SER A 41 17.67 -0.21 -10.37
C SER A 41 18.38 1.11 -10.72
N GLU A 42 19.15 1.09 -11.82
CA GLU A 42 19.87 2.27 -12.37
C GLU A 42 18.95 3.24 -13.14
N LEU A 43 17.63 3.05 -13.07
CA LEU A 43 16.66 3.93 -13.71
C LEU A 43 16.65 5.32 -13.08
N SER A 44 16.30 6.34 -13.85
CA SER A 44 16.03 7.69 -13.33
C SER A 44 14.82 7.67 -12.37
N PRO A 45 14.66 8.70 -11.54
CA PRO A 45 13.49 8.79 -10.65
C PRO A 45 12.15 8.68 -11.40
N GLU A 46 12.03 9.34 -12.55
CA GLU A 46 10.83 9.33 -13.40
C GLU A 46 10.55 7.93 -13.95
N GLU A 47 11.57 7.26 -14.50
CA GLU A 47 11.44 5.90 -15.03
C GLU A 47 11.07 4.88 -13.92
N LYS A 48 11.58 5.09 -12.69
CA LYS A 48 11.18 4.28 -11.53
C LYS A 48 9.70 4.43 -11.21
N VAL A 49 9.20 5.67 -11.18
CA VAL A 49 7.78 5.96 -10.94
C VAL A 49 6.93 5.34 -12.05
N ASP A 50 7.26 5.57 -13.29
CA ASP A 50 6.53 5.01 -14.45
C ASP A 50 6.47 3.49 -14.39
N LYS A 51 7.59 2.85 -14.07
CA LYS A 51 7.67 1.40 -13.93
C LYS A 51 6.81 0.86 -12.78
N LEU A 52 6.80 1.54 -11.62
CA LEU A 52 5.95 1.16 -10.50
C LEU A 52 4.47 1.30 -10.86
N VAL A 53 4.06 2.45 -11.39
CA VAL A 53 2.67 2.73 -11.75
C VAL A 53 2.17 1.81 -12.89
N ALA A 54 3.01 1.52 -13.89
CA ALA A 54 2.65 0.60 -14.96
C ALA A 54 2.40 -0.84 -14.48
N ASN A 55 2.98 -1.23 -13.34
CA ASN A 55 2.78 -2.56 -12.75
C ASN A 55 1.66 -2.61 -11.71
N MET A 56 1.05 -1.49 -11.36
CA MET A 56 -0.10 -1.43 -10.47
C MET A 56 -1.38 -1.79 -11.22
N SER A 57 -2.23 -2.61 -10.59
CA SER A 57 -3.62 -2.76 -11.03
C SER A 57 -4.40 -1.46 -10.83
N ASP A 58 -5.57 -1.33 -11.44
CA ASP A 58 -6.42 -0.15 -11.22
C ASP A 58 -6.88 -0.07 -9.76
N ALA A 59 -7.12 -1.20 -9.10
CA ALA A 59 -7.42 -1.26 -7.66
C ALA A 59 -6.24 -0.73 -6.81
N ASP A 60 -4.99 -1.11 -7.15
CA ASP A 60 -3.80 -0.58 -6.48
C ASP A 60 -3.68 0.93 -6.65
N LYS A 61 -3.88 1.42 -7.87
CA LYS A 61 -3.82 2.87 -8.16
C LYS A 61 -4.85 3.65 -7.36
N VAL A 62 -6.08 3.16 -7.28
CA VAL A 62 -7.14 3.77 -6.46
C VAL A 62 -6.77 3.73 -4.98
N GLY A 63 -6.32 2.58 -4.47
CA GLY A 63 -5.89 2.43 -3.08
C GLY A 63 -4.77 3.40 -2.72
N GLN A 64 -3.78 3.58 -3.59
CA GLN A 64 -2.66 4.50 -3.37
C GLN A 64 -3.07 5.99 -3.27
N LEU A 65 -4.26 6.36 -3.75
CA LEU A 65 -4.81 7.71 -3.60
C LEU A 65 -5.53 7.92 -2.26
N LEU A 66 -5.70 6.87 -1.45
CA LEU A 66 -6.43 6.91 -0.19
C LEU A 66 -5.47 6.99 0.99
N MET A 67 -5.78 7.91 1.92
CA MET A 67 -5.21 7.95 3.26
C MET A 67 -6.34 7.72 4.26
N ILE A 68 -6.16 6.78 5.18
CA ILE A 68 -7.19 6.37 6.14
C ILE A 68 -6.77 6.60 7.58
N GLY A 69 -7.74 6.88 8.46
CA GLY A 69 -7.54 6.79 9.91
C GLY A 69 -7.80 5.37 10.40
N ILE A 70 -7.11 5.00 11.48
CA ILE A 70 -7.31 3.71 12.15
C ILE A 70 -7.82 3.89 13.58
N HIS A 71 -8.25 2.80 14.22
CA HIS A 71 -8.66 2.78 15.62
C HIS A 71 -7.62 2.09 16.50
N GLY A 72 -7.48 2.60 17.74
CA GLY A 72 -6.62 2.02 18.76
C GLY A 72 -5.14 2.39 18.61
N THR A 73 -4.36 1.92 19.55
CA THR A 73 -2.94 2.24 19.74
C THR A 73 -2.01 1.14 19.19
N THR A 74 -2.59 0.10 18.62
CA THR A 74 -1.89 -1.02 17.96
C THR A 74 -2.48 -1.30 16.59
N LEU A 75 -1.71 -1.94 15.72
CA LEU A 75 -2.18 -2.36 14.40
C LEU A 75 -3.18 -3.52 14.55
N ASN A 76 -4.46 -3.21 14.42
CA ASN A 76 -5.57 -4.15 14.52
C ASN A 76 -5.86 -4.86 13.18
N ASP A 77 -6.77 -5.84 13.20
CA ASP A 77 -7.08 -6.64 12.01
C ASP A 77 -7.84 -5.84 10.95
N ASP A 78 -8.66 -4.85 11.33
CA ASP A 78 -9.33 -3.96 10.37
C ASP A 78 -8.31 -3.14 9.58
N ALA A 79 -7.30 -2.58 10.26
CA ALA A 79 -6.22 -1.84 9.59
C ALA A 79 -5.39 -2.75 8.67
N LYS A 80 -5.09 -3.98 9.09
CA LYS A 80 -4.42 -4.97 8.23
C LYS A 80 -5.27 -5.33 7.02
N PHE A 81 -6.59 -5.49 7.19
CA PHE A 81 -7.52 -5.74 6.11
C PHE A 81 -7.50 -4.60 5.08
N MET A 82 -7.54 -3.33 5.54
CA MET A 82 -7.46 -2.17 4.65
C MET A 82 -6.14 -2.11 3.86
N LEU A 83 -5.03 -2.47 4.49
CA LEU A 83 -3.73 -2.56 3.80
C LEU A 83 -3.70 -3.66 2.75
N ASN A 84 -4.24 -4.85 3.05
CA ASN A 84 -4.18 -6.00 2.15
C ASN A 84 -5.19 -5.92 1.01
N GLU A 85 -6.44 -5.56 1.31
CA GLU A 85 -7.53 -5.63 0.35
C GLU A 85 -7.70 -4.33 -0.45
N TYR A 86 -7.64 -3.18 0.24
CA TYR A 86 -7.81 -1.87 -0.41
C TYR A 86 -6.49 -1.20 -0.79
N ARG A 87 -5.37 -1.74 -0.34
CA ARG A 87 -4.01 -1.34 -0.73
C ARG A 87 -3.77 0.17 -0.61
N VAL A 88 -4.28 0.75 0.51
CA VAL A 88 -4.25 2.19 0.77
C VAL A 88 -2.82 2.76 0.77
N GLY A 89 -2.68 4.00 0.30
CA GLY A 89 -1.38 4.67 0.15
C GLY A 89 -0.87 5.31 1.44
N GLY A 90 -1.73 5.50 2.45
CA GLY A 90 -1.29 6.09 3.70
C GLY A 90 -2.23 5.89 4.87
N ILE A 91 -1.71 6.20 6.05
CA ILE A 91 -2.43 6.18 7.33
C ILE A 91 -2.21 7.51 8.03
N ILE A 92 -3.30 8.13 8.51
CA ILE A 92 -3.25 9.30 9.37
C ILE A 92 -3.55 8.91 10.80
N LEU A 93 -2.71 9.34 11.74
CA LEU A 93 -2.81 9.07 13.17
C LEU A 93 -3.42 10.27 13.91
N PHE A 94 -4.30 9.98 14.86
CA PHE A 94 -4.97 10.95 15.73
C PHE A 94 -4.68 10.64 17.20
N ASP A 95 -5.14 11.49 18.12
CA ASP A 95 -4.92 11.30 19.58
C ASP A 95 -5.31 9.91 20.07
N ARG A 96 -6.39 9.33 19.52
CA ARG A 96 -6.84 7.97 19.85
C ARG A 96 -5.83 6.86 19.52
N ASN A 97 -4.80 7.20 18.76
CA ASN A 97 -3.73 6.27 18.36
C ASN A 97 -2.43 6.49 19.14
N MET A 98 -2.39 7.45 20.07
CA MET A 98 -1.16 7.94 20.67
C MET A 98 -1.21 7.93 22.21
N GLU A 99 -0.34 7.14 22.84
CA GLU A 99 -0.18 7.06 24.30
C GLU A 99 1.23 7.53 24.74
N SER A 100 2.25 7.10 24.00
CA SER A 100 3.65 7.48 24.26
C SER A 100 4.45 7.50 22.95
N LYS A 101 5.62 8.15 22.95
CA LYS A 101 6.54 8.15 21.80
C LYS A 101 6.95 6.73 21.40
N GLU A 102 7.22 5.88 22.37
CA GLU A 102 7.64 4.49 22.19
C GLU A 102 6.50 3.66 21.57
N GLN A 103 5.27 3.85 22.07
CA GLN A 103 4.10 3.17 21.53
C GLN A 103 3.83 3.62 20.08
N VAL A 104 3.86 4.91 19.78
CA VAL A 104 3.65 5.44 18.42
C VAL A 104 4.74 4.92 17.47
N LYS A 105 6.01 4.90 17.91
CA LYS A 105 7.10 4.30 17.12
C LYS A 105 6.85 2.83 16.81
N THR A 106 6.35 2.07 17.77
CA THR A 106 6.00 0.66 17.58
C THR A 106 4.85 0.52 16.58
N LEU A 107 3.78 1.30 16.74
CA LEU A 107 2.65 1.31 15.83
C LEU A 107 3.07 1.61 14.39
N ILE A 108 3.86 2.66 14.17
CA ILE A 108 4.39 3.02 12.84
C ILE A 108 5.26 1.90 12.26
N THR A 109 6.08 1.27 13.10
CA THR A 109 6.92 0.14 12.68
C THR A 109 6.06 -1.04 12.21
N ASP A 110 5.00 -1.36 12.93
CA ASP A 110 4.11 -2.47 12.59
C ASP A 110 3.26 -2.18 11.35
N ILE A 111 2.81 -0.92 11.16
CA ILE A 111 2.14 -0.46 9.94
C ILE A 111 3.07 -0.65 8.73
N ASN A 112 4.31 -0.18 8.81
CA ASN A 112 5.28 -0.30 7.72
C ASN A 112 5.62 -1.76 7.40
N LYS A 113 5.77 -2.61 8.42
CA LYS A 113 5.97 -4.07 8.22
C LYS A 113 4.78 -4.71 7.51
N ALA A 114 3.55 -4.37 7.93
CA ALA A 114 2.34 -4.89 7.31
C ALA A 114 2.21 -4.44 5.85
N GLY A 115 2.43 -3.15 5.56
CA GLY A 115 2.45 -2.63 4.20
C GLY A 115 3.47 -3.32 3.31
N LYS A 116 4.70 -3.51 3.81
CA LYS A 116 5.74 -4.24 3.10
C LYS A 116 5.35 -5.70 2.85
N SER A 117 4.77 -6.38 3.84
CA SER A 117 4.30 -7.76 3.70
C SER A 117 3.16 -7.90 2.70
N ALA A 118 2.32 -6.86 2.56
CA ALA A 118 1.27 -6.77 1.55
C ALA A 118 1.82 -6.39 0.15
N GLY A 119 3.12 -6.16 0.00
CA GLY A 119 3.75 -5.76 -1.26
C GLY A 119 3.38 -4.34 -1.69
N LEU A 120 3.08 -3.46 -0.74
CA LEU A 120 2.81 -2.05 -1.01
C LEU A 120 4.10 -1.24 -1.22
N THR A 121 3.99 -0.12 -1.90
CA THR A 121 4.98 0.95 -1.80
C THR A 121 5.03 1.48 -0.36
N PRO A 122 6.11 2.16 0.07
CA PRO A 122 6.15 2.77 1.39
C PRO A 122 4.93 3.66 1.64
N LEU A 123 4.29 3.44 2.79
CA LEU A 123 3.09 4.16 3.17
C LEU A 123 3.40 5.58 3.62
N PHE A 124 2.53 6.53 3.27
CA PHE A 124 2.52 7.82 3.93
C PHE A 124 1.95 7.67 5.35
N ILE A 125 2.70 8.13 6.34
CA ILE A 125 2.21 8.20 7.72
C ILE A 125 2.06 9.67 8.08
N GLY A 126 0.83 10.09 8.31
CA GLY A 126 0.47 11.48 8.59
C GLY A 126 0.03 11.70 10.03
N ILE A 127 0.11 12.94 10.45
CA ILE A 127 -0.39 13.46 11.72
C ILE A 127 -0.85 14.91 11.51
N ASP A 128 -1.95 15.30 12.11
CA ASP A 128 -2.35 16.71 12.18
C ASP A 128 -1.56 17.40 13.28
N GLN A 129 -0.69 18.31 12.92
CA GLN A 129 0.12 19.10 13.88
C GLN A 129 0.09 20.57 13.46
N GLU A 130 -1.05 21.23 13.73
CA GLU A 130 -1.30 22.62 13.35
C GLU A 130 -0.89 23.62 14.44
N GLY A 131 -0.69 23.14 15.66
CA GLY A 131 -0.54 23.96 16.84
C GLY A 131 -1.88 24.39 17.46
N GLY A 132 -1.84 25.01 18.64
CA GLY A 132 -3.04 25.40 19.36
C GLY A 132 -3.95 24.21 19.68
N ALA A 133 -5.21 24.27 19.30
CA ALA A 133 -6.19 23.23 19.59
C ALA A 133 -5.99 21.94 18.78
N VAL A 134 -5.23 21.99 17.69
CA VAL A 134 -4.90 20.83 16.85
C VAL A 134 -3.41 20.50 16.99
N ALA A 135 -3.08 19.96 18.13
CA ALA A 135 -1.73 19.49 18.44
C ALA A 135 -1.80 18.13 19.11
N ARG A 136 -1.01 17.19 18.65
CA ARG A 136 -0.97 15.82 19.17
C ARG A 136 0.17 15.69 20.16
N MET A 137 -0.05 14.91 21.22
CA MET A 137 0.97 14.64 22.26
C MET A 137 1.63 15.93 22.81
N GLU A 138 0.83 16.99 23.07
CA GLU A 138 1.30 18.35 23.46
C GLU A 138 2.31 18.36 24.60
N ASP A 139 2.16 17.43 25.56
CA ASP A 139 3.04 17.28 26.70
C ASP A 139 4.37 16.56 26.39
N LYS A 140 4.48 15.98 25.19
CA LYS A 140 5.60 15.09 24.78
C LYS A 140 6.34 15.53 23.54
N LEU A 141 5.74 16.43 22.75
CA LEU A 141 6.33 17.00 21.54
C LEU A 141 6.60 18.50 21.72
N ILE A 142 7.22 19.11 20.71
CA ILE A 142 7.46 20.55 20.69
C ILE A 142 6.10 21.26 20.58
N LYS A 143 5.87 22.20 21.48
CA LYS A 143 4.67 23.04 21.44
C LYS A 143 4.75 24.00 20.25
N VAL A 144 3.74 23.94 19.40
CA VAL A 144 3.57 24.85 18.28
C VAL A 144 2.40 25.77 18.59
N PRO A 145 2.58 27.10 18.61
CA PRO A 145 1.48 28.03 18.73
C PRO A 145 0.54 27.92 17.52
N PRO A 146 -0.71 28.39 17.64
CA PRO A 146 -1.61 28.45 16.50
C PRO A 146 -0.99 29.16 15.30
N ALA A 147 -1.32 28.74 14.07
CA ALA A 147 -0.79 29.35 12.86
C ALA A 147 -1.08 30.86 12.75
N GLU A 148 -2.23 31.31 13.29
CA GLU A 148 -2.59 32.73 13.40
C GLU A 148 -1.57 33.52 14.24
N GLU A 149 -1.18 32.99 15.39
CA GLU A 149 -0.18 33.61 16.27
C GLU A 149 1.21 33.64 15.60
N LEU A 150 1.59 32.55 14.94
CA LEU A 150 2.84 32.49 14.16
C LEU A 150 2.86 33.51 13.03
N GLY A 151 1.72 33.73 12.37
CA GLY A 151 1.57 34.70 11.28
C GLY A 151 1.71 36.16 11.72
N GLN A 152 1.54 36.46 13.02
CA GLN A 152 1.77 37.79 13.61
C GLN A 152 3.25 38.02 13.96
N GLY A 153 4.07 36.97 13.99
CA GLY A 153 5.51 37.02 14.29
C GLY A 153 6.39 37.24 13.06
N SER A 154 7.67 37.07 13.26
CA SER A 154 8.63 37.15 12.15
C SER A 154 8.70 35.84 11.36
N VAL A 155 9.01 35.96 10.06
CA VAL A 155 9.23 34.82 9.16
C VAL A 155 10.32 33.91 9.71
N ASP A 156 11.40 34.49 10.25
CA ASP A 156 12.52 33.72 10.82
C ASP A 156 12.11 32.90 12.03
N HIS A 157 11.23 33.44 12.89
CA HIS A 157 10.65 32.68 14.01
C HIS A 157 9.85 31.48 13.52
N ALA A 158 8.94 31.69 12.59
CA ALA A 158 8.13 30.62 11.99
C ALA A 158 9.01 29.55 11.31
N ALA A 159 10.01 29.97 10.54
CA ALA A 159 10.94 29.05 9.87
C ALA A 159 11.78 28.24 10.85
N ASN A 160 12.25 28.86 11.94
CA ASN A 160 13.01 28.16 12.99
C ASN A 160 12.14 27.14 13.74
N LEU A 161 10.89 27.48 14.03
CA LEU A 161 9.96 26.55 14.66
C LEU A 161 9.63 25.37 13.74
N ALA A 162 9.35 25.63 12.46
CA ALA A 162 9.10 24.60 11.46
C ALA A 162 10.27 23.60 11.36
N LYS A 163 11.53 24.08 11.40
CA LYS A 163 12.71 23.22 11.44
C LYS A 163 12.84 22.34 12.69
N GLN A 164 12.22 22.73 13.79
CA GLN A 164 12.24 21.94 15.02
C GLN A 164 11.14 20.88 15.04
N VAL A 165 10.06 21.11 14.29
CA VAL A 165 8.92 20.19 14.21
C VAL A 165 9.15 19.10 13.14
N GLY A 166 9.74 19.43 12.04
CA GLY A 166 9.97 18.53 10.88
C GLY A 166 11.40 18.35 10.53
#